data_8260fa74fa044523a201a0168daf432b
#
_entry.id   8260fa74fa044523a201a0168daf432b
#
_cell.length_a   1.000
_cell.length_b   1.000
_cell.length_c   1.000
_cell.angle_alpha   90.00
_cell.angle_beta   90.00
_cell.angle_gamma   90.00
#
_symmetry.space_group_name_H-M   'P 1'
#
loop_
_entity.id
_entity.type
_entity.pdbx_description
1 polymer ?
#
loop_
_entity_poly.entity_id
_entity_poly.type
_entity_poly.pdbx_seq_one_letter_code
_entity_poly.pdbx_strand_id
1 'polypeptide(L)'
;MAKIWTPAERAVCALTLGQPDEIPTFELEFQLSEEFFGYSLDDPRFSGSVFPTLSPKEVERAAYDLADKYARVYGTATAYDIGGAALSGDSEKDARPGLDYAIIPVYNPWWGDVNSPVTIAFRKRLREHFGNTRLFGGHGDGTFSIPSGSDMYGFAYRIADEPEEVLAQAERMAQNAIEANKRQHEAGLDVALLCADYCYNSGPFLSPAMFDEFITPFLAKICKAGREDGMYMIKHTDGNIMPILDSLVNAGPHALHSIDPMAGVDIREVKRLYGDRVALCGNVHCAALQTGTDDEVRASAEYCLKYGGEGGGYIFATSNVPFKGMPPERYAMILDIWKEHRKY
;
A
#
# COMPACT_ATOMS: atom_id res chain seq x y z
N MET A 1 16.69 24.61 17.16
CA MET A 1 16.14 23.31 17.54
C MET A 1 16.14 22.44 16.30
N ALA A 2 16.52 21.17 16.38
CA ALA A 2 16.38 20.27 15.23
C ALA A 2 14.91 20.11 14.88
N LYS A 3 14.59 19.94 13.56
CA LYS A 3 13.23 19.68 13.11
C LYS A 3 12.75 18.35 13.71
N ILE A 4 11.57 18.34 14.31
CA ILE A 4 10.89 17.12 14.73
C ILE A 4 10.02 16.68 13.54
N TRP A 5 10.39 15.55 12.93
CA TRP A 5 9.67 14.99 11.79
C TRP A 5 8.48 14.15 12.24
N THR A 6 7.35 14.34 11.59
CA THR A 6 6.22 13.39 11.67
C THR A 6 6.45 12.21 10.71
N PRO A 7 5.83 11.05 10.94
CA PRO A 7 5.88 9.94 9.97
C PRO A 7 5.39 10.34 8.57
N ALA A 8 4.34 11.16 8.46
CA ALA A 8 3.87 11.69 7.18
C ALA A 8 4.95 12.52 6.46
N GLU A 9 5.63 13.43 7.17
CA GLU A 9 6.71 14.22 6.58
C GLU A 9 7.87 13.35 6.10
N ARG A 10 8.21 12.27 6.83
CA ARG A 10 9.21 11.27 6.40
C ARG A 10 8.78 10.58 5.11
N ALA A 11 7.52 10.12 5.05
CA ALA A 11 6.98 9.48 3.85
C ALA A 11 6.97 10.44 2.64
N VAL A 12 6.51 11.68 2.83
CA VAL A 12 6.53 12.70 1.77
C VAL A 12 7.96 12.98 1.29
N CYS A 13 8.90 13.13 2.21
CA CYS A 13 10.31 13.32 1.87
C CYS A 13 10.83 12.14 1.03
N ALA A 14 10.58 10.91 1.44
CA ALA A 14 10.99 9.72 0.70
C ALA A 14 10.30 9.63 -0.68
N LEU A 15 8.98 9.84 -0.76
CA LEU A 15 8.21 9.84 -2.01
C LEU A 15 8.65 10.94 -3.01
N THR A 16 9.29 12.00 -2.50
CA THR A 16 9.87 13.07 -3.32
C THR A 16 11.39 12.94 -3.48
N LEU A 17 11.93 11.74 -3.34
CA LEU A 17 13.34 11.37 -3.53
C LEU A 17 14.30 12.00 -2.51
N GLY A 18 13.78 12.51 -1.39
CA GLY A 18 14.59 13.07 -0.32
C GLY A 18 15.02 12.01 0.69
N GLN A 19 15.94 12.43 1.57
CA GLN A 19 16.41 11.63 2.70
C GLN A 19 15.86 12.24 4.00
N PRO A 20 14.87 11.61 4.66
CA PRO A 20 14.37 12.07 5.97
C PRO A 20 15.37 11.72 7.08
N ASP A 21 15.06 12.08 8.34
CA ASP A 21 15.88 11.69 9.50
C ASP A 21 15.87 10.19 9.80
N GLU A 22 14.78 9.51 9.43
CA GLU A 22 14.60 8.06 9.59
C GLU A 22 13.82 7.50 8.39
N ILE A 23 14.11 6.26 7.99
CA ILE A 23 13.38 5.53 6.96
C ILE A 23 11.94 5.30 7.44
N PRO A 24 10.91 5.80 6.75
CA PRO A 24 9.52 5.50 7.09
C PRO A 24 9.14 4.07 6.73
N THR A 25 8.03 3.58 7.31
CA THR A 25 7.48 2.25 7.01
C THR A 25 5.99 2.30 6.73
N PHE A 26 5.51 1.37 5.93
CA PHE A 26 4.10 1.08 5.70
C PHE A 26 3.94 -0.34 5.15
N GLU A 27 2.71 -0.80 5.02
CA GLU A 27 2.35 -1.96 4.22
C GLU A 27 1.15 -1.62 3.34
N LEU A 28 0.97 -2.31 2.22
CA LEU A 28 -0.24 -2.16 1.40
C LEU A 28 -1.49 -2.53 2.18
N GLU A 29 -1.42 -3.59 2.98
CA GLU A 29 -2.43 -4.10 3.87
C GLU A 29 -1.75 -4.79 5.05
N PHE A 30 -2.45 -4.93 6.18
CA PHE A 30 -1.96 -5.68 7.33
C PHE A 30 -3.02 -6.65 7.82
N GLN A 31 -2.83 -7.94 7.57
CA GLN A 31 -3.79 -8.99 7.89
C GLN A 31 -3.51 -9.73 9.20
N LEU A 32 -2.47 -9.33 9.96
CA LEU A 32 -2.06 -9.96 11.22
C LEU A 32 -2.59 -9.21 12.46
N SER A 33 -3.63 -8.39 12.31
CA SER A 33 -4.13 -7.57 13.43
C SER A 33 -4.67 -8.42 14.59
N GLU A 34 -5.24 -9.57 14.29
CA GLU A 34 -5.78 -10.48 15.29
C GLU A 34 -4.67 -11.17 16.10
N GLU A 35 -3.60 -11.60 15.41
CA GLU A 35 -2.43 -12.21 16.02
C GLU A 35 -1.62 -11.23 16.87
N PHE A 36 -1.50 -9.97 16.41
CA PHE A 36 -0.73 -8.93 17.09
C PHE A 36 -1.49 -8.27 18.23
N PHE A 37 -2.78 -7.98 18.03
CA PHE A 37 -3.56 -7.11 18.89
C PHE A 37 -4.81 -7.77 19.48
N GLY A 38 -5.11 -9.02 19.13
CA GLY A 38 -6.23 -9.79 19.66
C GLY A 38 -7.59 -9.44 19.04
N TYR A 39 -7.63 -8.63 17.97
CA TYR A 39 -8.88 -8.29 17.25
C TYR A 39 -8.64 -8.07 15.76
N SER A 40 -9.67 -8.38 14.97
CA SER A 40 -9.65 -8.16 13.53
C SER A 40 -10.00 -6.70 13.19
N LEU A 41 -9.38 -6.18 12.13
CA LEU A 41 -9.81 -4.96 11.46
C LEU A 41 -11.01 -5.21 10.52
N ASP A 42 -11.32 -6.48 10.23
CA ASP A 42 -12.54 -6.87 9.54
C ASP A 42 -13.71 -6.79 10.53
N ASP A 43 -14.56 -5.79 10.39
CA ASP A 43 -15.71 -5.62 11.27
C ASP A 43 -16.96 -6.23 10.63
N PRO A 44 -17.56 -7.27 11.24
CA PRO A 44 -18.71 -7.96 10.68
C PRO A 44 -19.96 -7.09 10.52
N ARG A 45 -20.03 -5.94 11.22
CA ARG A 45 -21.11 -4.96 11.05
C ARG A 45 -21.15 -4.36 9.65
N PHE A 46 -20.03 -4.37 8.94
CA PHE A 46 -19.93 -3.88 7.55
C PHE A 46 -20.11 -5.00 6.51
N SER A 47 -20.47 -6.22 6.90
CA SER A 47 -20.81 -7.27 5.95
C SER A 47 -22.07 -6.93 5.16
N GLY A 48 -22.15 -7.39 3.91
CA GLY A 48 -23.29 -7.13 3.04
C GLY A 48 -24.65 -7.60 3.59
N SER A 49 -24.67 -8.50 4.58
CA SER A 49 -25.90 -8.97 5.25
C SER A 49 -26.29 -8.14 6.48
N VAL A 50 -25.32 -7.55 7.17
CA VAL A 50 -25.56 -6.80 8.42
C VAL A 50 -25.67 -5.30 8.16
N PHE A 51 -24.78 -4.75 7.35
CA PHE A 51 -24.70 -3.31 7.11
C PHE A 51 -26.04 -2.66 6.71
N PRO A 52 -26.86 -3.25 5.79
CA PRO A 52 -28.15 -2.67 5.40
C PRO A 52 -29.19 -2.62 6.52
N THR A 53 -28.96 -3.32 7.63
CA THR A 53 -29.89 -3.37 8.76
C THR A 53 -29.60 -2.33 9.84
N LEU A 54 -28.43 -1.65 9.77
CA LEU A 54 -28.00 -0.69 10.77
C LEU A 54 -28.70 0.65 10.61
N SER A 55 -29.11 1.24 11.73
CA SER A 55 -29.53 2.64 11.77
C SER A 55 -28.34 3.60 11.52
N PRO A 56 -28.57 4.86 11.10
CA PRO A 56 -27.49 5.84 10.90
C PRO A 56 -26.57 6.03 12.11
N LYS A 57 -27.13 5.97 13.33
CA LYS A 57 -26.34 6.06 14.57
C LYS A 57 -25.45 4.84 14.81
N GLU A 58 -25.96 3.65 14.50
CA GLU A 58 -25.18 2.42 14.60
C GLU A 58 -24.07 2.37 13.55
N VAL A 59 -24.33 2.85 12.34
CA VAL A 59 -23.31 3.01 11.28
C VAL A 59 -22.19 3.94 11.74
N GLU A 60 -22.54 5.12 12.25
CA GLU A 60 -21.56 6.10 12.74
C GLU A 60 -20.73 5.53 13.90
N ARG A 61 -21.39 4.89 14.86
CA ARG A 61 -20.68 4.24 15.98
C ARG A 61 -19.75 3.12 15.51
N ALA A 62 -20.22 2.25 14.61
CA ALA A 62 -19.39 1.19 14.06
C ALA A 62 -18.16 1.75 13.31
N ALA A 63 -18.34 2.84 12.55
CA ALA A 63 -17.25 3.53 11.86
C ALA A 63 -16.22 4.11 12.85
N TYR A 64 -16.67 4.70 13.96
CA TYR A 64 -15.79 5.23 15.00
C TYR A 64 -15.04 4.12 15.73
N ASP A 65 -15.74 3.04 16.13
CA ASP A 65 -15.10 1.89 16.77
C ASP A 65 -14.00 1.27 15.88
N LEU A 66 -14.26 1.19 14.57
CA LEU A 66 -13.26 0.69 13.61
C LEU A 66 -12.09 1.66 13.46
N ALA A 67 -12.34 2.96 13.39
CA ALA A 67 -11.29 3.97 13.32
C ALA A 67 -10.40 3.96 14.58
N ASP A 68 -10.98 3.73 15.76
CA ASP A 68 -10.21 3.61 17.01
C ASP A 68 -9.31 2.36 16.99
N LYS A 69 -9.78 1.23 16.42
CA LYS A 69 -8.94 0.05 16.18
C LYS A 69 -7.79 0.34 15.19
N TYR A 70 -8.08 1.04 14.10
CA TYR A 70 -7.05 1.48 13.15
C TYR A 70 -6.01 2.38 13.81
N ALA A 71 -6.45 3.33 14.64
CA ALA A 71 -5.53 4.20 15.37
C ALA A 71 -4.62 3.42 16.32
N ARG A 72 -5.15 2.37 16.95
CA ARG A 72 -4.38 1.47 17.81
C ARG A 72 -3.38 0.62 17.02
N VAL A 73 -3.78 0.08 15.87
CA VAL A 73 -2.91 -0.78 15.04
C VAL A 73 -1.81 0.02 14.37
N TYR A 74 -2.14 1.12 13.73
CA TYR A 74 -1.22 1.84 12.84
C TYR A 74 -0.49 3.01 13.49
N GLY A 75 -0.87 3.41 14.71
CA GLY A 75 -0.20 4.46 15.45
C GLY A 75 0.99 3.95 16.29
N THR A 76 1.54 4.86 17.09
CA THR A 76 2.57 4.54 18.09
C THR A 76 1.97 4.31 19.48
N ALA A 77 0.71 4.72 19.70
CA ALA A 77 0.02 4.67 20.97
C ALA A 77 -0.41 3.23 21.33
N THR A 78 -0.54 2.96 22.62
CA THR A 78 -1.22 1.75 23.13
C THR A 78 -2.72 1.98 23.22
N ALA A 79 -3.49 0.91 23.42
CA ALA A 79 -4.96 1.01 23.61
C ALA A 79 -5.34 1.95 24.77
N TYR A 80 -4.51 2.02 25.82
CA TYR A 80 -4.73 2.91 26.96
C TYR A 80 -4.48 4.38 26.64
N ASP A 81 -3.46 4.67 25.79
CA ASP A 81 -3.11 6.04 25.41
C ASP A 81 -4.19 6.70 24.56
N ILE A 82 -4.96 5.94 23.80
CA ILE A 82 -6.07 6.47 22.98
C ILE A 82 -7.41 6.60 23.74
N GLY A 83 -7.35 6.46 25.07
CA GLY A 83 -8.47 6.82 25.95
C GLY A 83 -9.61 5.78 26.01
N GLY A 84 -9.36 4.54 25.66
CA GLY A 84 -10.33 3.45 25.69
C GLY A 84 -10.04 2.39 26.76
N ALA A 85 -11.07 1.64 27.17
CA ALA A 85 -10.86 0.34 27.76
C ALA A 85 -10.11 -0.55 26.77
N ALA A 86 -9.35 -1.53 27.26
CA ALA A 86 -8.67 -2.50 26.42
C ALA A 86 -9.59 -3.00 25.29
N LEU A 87 -9.12 -2.93 24.06
CA LEU A 87 -9.91 -3.32 22.88
C LEU A 87 -10.05 -4.85 22.78
N SER A 88 -9.09 -5.56 23.32
CA SER A 88 -9.09 -7.01 23.42
C SER A 88 -9.26 -7.53 24.84
N GLY A 89 -9.21 -8.20 25.50
CA GLY A 89 -9.10 -8.64 26.90
C GLY A 89 -7.71 -9.19 27.23
N ASP A 90 -6.78 -9.05 26.28
CA ASP A 90 -5.41 -9.53 26.40
C ASP A 90 -4.50 -8.36 26.76
N SER A 91 -4.21 -8.20 28.06
CA SER A 91 -3.42 -7.08 28.59
C SER A 91 -1.99 -7.01 28.03
N GLU A 92 -1.40 -8.14 27.61
CA GLU A 92 -0.08 -8.14 26.99
C GLU A 92 -0.14 -7.62 25.55
N LYS A 93 -1.12 -8.05 24.75
CA LYS A 93 -1.32 -7.56 23.39
C LYS A 93 -1.72 -6.09 23.39
N ASP A 94 -2.59 -5.67 24.30
CA ASP A 94 -3.02 -4.27 24.42
C ASP A 94 -1.88 -3.35 24.86
N ALA A 95 -0.87 -3.86 25.55
CA ALA A 95 0.31 -3.11 25.96
C ALA A 95 1.32 -2.90 24.83
N ARG A 96 1.23 -3.65 23.73
CA ARG A 96 2.14 -3.47 22.58
C ARG A 96 1.88 -2.11 21.91
N PRO A 97 2.93 -1.37 21.53
CA PRO A 97 2.78 -0.18 20.68
C PRO A 97 2.24 -0.58 19.30
N GLY A 98 1.59 0.33 18.62
CA GLY A 98 1.17 0.13 17.24
C GLY A 98 2.35 0.06 16.27
N LEU A 99 2.05 -0.17 14.99
CA LEU A 99 3.02 -0.45 13.93
C LEU A 99 3.80 0.79 13.44
N ASP A 100 3.38 1.99 13.84
CA ASP A 100 3.99 3.28 13.45
C ASP A 100 4.08 3.51 11.93
N TYR A 101 3.07 3.08 11.19
CA TYR A 101 3.04 3.29 9.75
C TYR A 101 2.92 4.76 9.39
N ALA A 102 3.75 5.19 8.44
CA ALA A 102 3.70 6.55 7.89
C ALA A 102 2.52 6.75 6.93
N ILE A 103 2.13 5.67 6.22
CA ILE A 103 0.97 5.59 5.34
C ILE A 103 0.05 4.52 5.88
N ILE A 104 -1.17 4.88 6.25
CA ILE A 104 -2.19 3.95 6.74
C ILE A 104 -3.02 3.46 5.56
N PRO A 105 -3.06 2.14 5.28
CA PRO A 105 -3.91 1.59 4.26
C PRO A 105 -5.38 1.69 4.70
N VAL A 106 -6.17 2.44 3.95
CA VAL A 106 -7.60 2.66 4.20
C VAL A 106 -8.38 2.05 3.06
N TYR A 107 -8.56 0.74 3.12
CA TYR A 107 -9.40 0.01 2.17
C TYR A 107 -10.84 0.00 2.64
N ASN A 108 -11.76 0.30 1.73
CA ASN A 108 -13.19 0.30 1.99
C ASN A 108 -13.93 -0.66 1.04
N PRO A 109 -13.61 -1.97 1.02
CA PRO A 109 -14.22 -2.89 0.06
C PRO A 109 -15.74 -3.01 0.22
N TRP A 110 -16.26 -2.72 1.41
CA TRP A 110 -17.72 -2.83 1.70
C TRP A 110 -18.47 -1.51 1.57
N TRP A 111 -17.76 -0.38 1.57
CA TRP A 111 -18.40 0.94 1.67
C TRP A 111 -18.68 1.56 0.31
N GLY A 112 -18.13 0.97 -0.75
CA GLY A 112 -18.42 1.22 -2.17
C GLY A 112 -18.37 2.67 -2.66
N ASP A 113 -18.80 3.61 -1.84
CA ASP A 113 -18.86 5.03 -2.14
C ASP A 113 -18.05 5.84 -1.13
N VAL A 114 -17.13 6.64 -1.65
CA VAL A 114 -16.32 7.58 -0.86
C VAL A 114 -17.15 8.61 -0.10
N ASN A 115 -18.36 8.88 -0.56
CA ASN A 115 -19.31 9.81 0.03
C ASN A 115 -20.30 9.11 0.98
N SER A 116 -20.18 7.81 1.22
CA SER A 116 -21.06 7.13 2.15
C SER A 116 -20.89 7.68 3.57
N PRO A 117 -21.97 7.77 4.37
CA PRO A 117 -21.89 8.26 5.74
C PRO A 117 -20.85 7.52 6.59
N VAL A 118 -20.68 6.22 6.36
CA VAL A 118 -19.72 5.40 7.09
C VAL A 118 -18.27 5.76 6.72
N THR A 119 -17.99 5.95 5.44
CA THR A 119 -16.65 6.37 4.99
C THR A 119 -16.28 7.74 5.56
N ILE A 120 -17.22 8.69 5.52
CA ILE A 120 -17.01 10.03 6.06
C ILE A 120 -16.75 9.97 7.57
N ALA A 121 -17.59 9.26 8.33
CA ALA A 121 -17.45 9.12 9.78
C ALA A 121 -16.11 8.45 10.15
N PHE A 122 -15.75 7.37 9.48
CA PHE A 122 -14.49 6.66 9.69
C PHE A 122 -13.27 7.54 9.44
N ARG A 123 -13.20 8.20 8.28
CA ARG A 123 -12.06 9.07 7.91
C ARG A 123 -11.96 10.27 8.82
N LYS A 124 -13.10 10.88 9.18
CA LYS A 124 -13.14 11.96 10.17
C LYS A 124 -12.53 11.52 11.49
N ARG A 125 -12.93 10.36 12.00
CA ARG A 125 -12.41 9.82 13.27
C ARG A 125 -10.92 9.48 13.18
N LEU A 126 -10.45 8.91 12.08
CA LEU A 126 -9.02 8.69 11.85
C LEU A 126 -8.24 10.01 11.85
N ARG A 127 -8.78 11.04 11.20
CA ARG A 127 -8.14 12.35 11.17
C ARG A 127 -8.12 13.02 12.54
N GLU A 128 -9.12 12.78 13.41
CA GLU A 128 -9.11 13.21 14.81
C GLU A 128 -7.95 12.58 15.59
N HIS A 129 -7.65 11.29 15.36
CA HIS A 129 -6.52 10.60 16.00
C HIS A 129 -5.17 11.05 15.49
N PHE A 130 -5.01 11.13 14.18
CA PHE A 130 -3.70 11.31 13.56
C PHE A 130 -3.39 12.74 13.14
N GLY A 131 -4.39 13.62 13.02
CA GLY A 131 -4.20 14.93 12.41
C GLY A 131 -3.56 14.79 11.03
N ASN A 132 -2.46 15.51 10.80
CA ASN A 132 -1.65 15.42 9.59
C ASN A 132 -0.33 14.63 9.81
N THR A 133 -0.25 13.84 10.88
CA THR A 133 0.97 13.09 11.21
C THR A 133 1.09 11.77 10.44
N ARG A 134 0.04 11.35 9.77
CA ARG A 134 -0.03 10.14 8.92
C ARG A 134 -0.69 10.48 7.58
N LEU A 135 -0.27 9.79 6.53
CA LEU A 135 -0.96 9.78 5.24
C LEU A 135 -1.98 8.64 5.21
N PHE A 136 -3.04 8.81 4.44
CA PHE A 136 -4.05 7.78 4.20
C PHE A 136 -3.96 7.31 2.76
N GLY A 137 -3.78 6.00 2.57
CA GLY A 137 -3.66 5.35 1.27
C GLY A 137 -4.88 4.49 0.92
N GLY A 138 -5.30 4.51 -0.33
CA GLY A 138 -6.39 3.67 -0.82
C GLY A 138 -6.20 3.25 -2.27
N HIS A 139 -6.99 2.30 -2.74
CA HIS A 139 -6.92 1.82 -4.13
C HIS A 139 -7.24 2.93 -5.13
N GLY A 140 -6.44 2.99 -6.22
CA GLY A 140 -6.55 4.04 -7.22
C GLY A 140 -6.22 3.61 -8.66
N ASP A 141 -6.00 2.32 -8.92
CA ASP A 141 -5.63 1.82 -10.25
C ASP A 141 -6.84 1.72 -11.18
N GLY A 142 -6.59 1.85 -12.47
CA GLY A 142 -7.57 1.73 -13.54
C GLY A 142 -6.93 1.24 -14.83
N THR A 143 -5.89 0.41 -14.72
CA THR A 143 -5.23 -0.24 -15.84
C THR A 143 -5.61 -1.72 -15.91
N PHE A 144 -5.36 -2.37 -17.04
CA PHE A 144 -5.51 -3.82 -17.14
C PHE A 144 -4.53 -4.52 -16.21
N SER A 145 -5.01 -5.53 -15.51
CA SER A 145 -4.20 -6.48 -14.75
C SER A 145 -4.11 -7.81 -15.51
N ILE A 146 -3.25 -8.72 -15.08
CA ILE A 146 -3.18 -10.10 -15.58
C ILE A 146 -4.59 -10.70 -15.53
N PRO A 147 -5.15 -11.11 -16.68
CA PRO A 147 -6.47 -11.73 -16.70
C PRO A 147 -6.45 -13.09 -16.00
N SER A 148 -7.51 -13.43 -15.30
CA SER A 148 -7.63 -14.70 -14.59
C SER A 148 -8.11 -15.84 -15.50
N GLY A 149 -7.53 -17.02 -15.33
CA GLY A 149 -8.06 -18.27 -15.88
C GLY A 149 -8.43 -18.22 -17.38
N SER A 150 -9.71 -18.47 -17.69
CA SER A 150 -10.25 -18.48 -19.04
C SER A 150 -10.25 -17.12 -19.73
N ASP A 151 -10.24 -16.02 -18.98
CA ASP A 151 -10.30 -14.67 -19.52
C ASP A 151 -9.00 -14.28 -20.24
N MET A 152 -7.90 -14.97 -19.95
CA MET A 152 -6.61 -14.79 -20.61
C MET A 152 -6.70 -14.97 -22.12
N TYR A 153 -7.36 -16.05 -22.58
CA TYR A 153 -7.55 -16.31 -24.02
C TYR A 153 -8.42 -15.23 -24.66
N GLY A 154 -9.53 -14.88 -24.00
CA GLY A 154 -10.43 -13.84 -24.47
C GLY A 154 -9.73 -12.50 -24.61
N PHE A 155 -8.89 -12.13 -23.64
CA PHE A 155 -8.11 -10.91 -23.68
C PHE A 155 -7.05 -10.92 -24.79
N ALA A 156 -6.34 -12.05 -24.97
CA ALA A 156 -5.34 -12.21 -26.03
C ALA A 156 -5.97 -12.08 -27.42
N TYR A 157 -7.13 -12.72 -27.65
CA TYR A 157 -7.86 -12.58 -28.93
C TYR A 157 -8.34 -11.15 -29.16
N ARG A 158 -8.87 -10.47 -28.15
CA ARG A 158 -9.31 -9.08 -28.29
C ARG A 158 -8.17 -8.12 -28.62
N ILE A 159 -6.99 -8.28 -28.01
CA ILE A 159 -5.82 -7.48 -28.37
C ILE A 159 -5.43 -7.70 -29.84
N ALA A 160 -5.52 -8.94 -30.34
CA ALA A 160 -5.15 -9.27 -31.71
C ALA A 160 -6.18 -8.82 -32.75
N ASP A 161 -7.47 -9.02 -32.46
CA ASP A 161 -8.56 -8.85 -33.44
C ASP A 161 -9.27 -7.49 -33.29
N GLU A 162 -9.28 -6.91 -32.08
CA GLU A 162 -10.03 -5.69 -31.75
C GLU A 162 -9.19 -4.68 -30.93
N PRO A 163 -7.94 -4.35 -31.35
CA PRO A 163 -7.03 -3.52 -30.55
C PRO A 163 -7.60 -2.13 -30.23
N GLU A 164 -8.32 -1.53 -31.16
CA GLU A 164 -8.96 -0.22 -30.96
C GLU A 164 -10.02 -0.23 -29.85
N GLU A 165 -10.79 -1.32 -29.75
CA GLU A 165 -11.78 -1.48 -28.67
C GLU A 165 -11.11 -1.72 -27.32
N VAL A 166 -9.97 -2.45 -27.28
CA VAL A 166 -9.17 -2.61 -26.07
C VAL A 166 -8.59 -1.28 -25.61
N LEU A 167 -8.04 -0.47 -26.52
CA LEU A 167 -7.56 0.88 -26.23
C LEU A 167 -8.67 1.80 -25.74
N ALA A 168 -9.85 1.76 -26.36
CA ALA A 168 -11.01 2.52 -25.91
C ALA A 168 -11.49 2.09 -24.51
N GLN A 169 -11.40 0.79 -24.20
CA GLN A 169 -11.67 0.29 -22.85
C GLN A 169 -10.63 0.78 -21.84
N ALA A 170 -9.34 0.72 -22.16
CA ALA A 170 -8.26 1.22 -21.32
C ALA A 170 -8.44 2.72 -21.00
N GLU A 171 -8.82 3.51 -21.99
CA GLU A 171 -9.11 4.93 -21.81
C GLU A 171 -10.26 5.16 -20.82
N ARG A 172 -11.37 4.43 -20.98
CA ARG A 172 -12.51 4.52 -20.06
C ARG A 172 -12.13 4.11 -18.63
N MET A 173 -11.35 3.04 -18.49
CA MET A 173 -10.87 2.58 -17.17
C MET A 173 -10.00 3.64 -16.52
N ALA A 174 -9.04 4.20 -17.24
CA ALA A 174 -8.15 5.26 -16.73
C ALA A 174 -8.96 6.52 -16.34
N GLN A 175 -9.91 6.95 -17.16
CA GLN A 175 -10.76 8.10 -16.84
C GLN A 175 -11.58 7.87 -15.57
N ASN A 176 -12.19 6.69 -15.43
CA ASN A 176 -12.94 6.33 -14.22
C ASN A 176 -12.03 6.32 -12.97
N ALA A 177 -10.79 5.82 -13.09
CA ALA A 177 -9.84 5.83 -12.00
C ALA A 177 -9.41 7.27 -11.60
N ILE A 178 -9.18 8.13 -12.59
CA ILE A 178 -8.85 9.55 -12.35
C ILE A 178 -9.97 10.23 -11.56
N GLU A 179 -11.22 10.08 -12.01
CA GLU A 179 -12.38 10.66 -11.33
C GLU A 179 -12.58 10.07 -9.92
N ALA A 180 -12.37 8.75 -9.75
CA ALA A 180 -12.45 8.10 -8.46
C ALA A 180 -11.36 8.59 -7.52
N ASN A 181 -10.10 8.71 -7.98
CA ASN A 181 -8.97 9.21 -7.20
C ASN A 181 -9.20 10.65 -6.73
N LYS A 182 -9.69 11.50 -7.63
CA LYS A 182 -10.04 12.88 -7.28
C LYS A 182 -11.07 12.93 -6.15
N ARG A 183 -12.19 12.19 -6.28
CA ARG A 183 -13.21 12.11 -5.22
C ARG A 183 -12.63 11.55 -3.91
N GLN A 184 -11.75 10.56 -3.97
CA GLN A 184 -11.10 9.99 -2.80
C GLN A 184 -10.17 11.01 -2.13
N HIS A 185 -9.43 11.80 -2.92
CA HIS A 185 -8.56 12.85 -2.40
C HIS A 185 -9.38 13.95 -1.71
N GLU A 186 -10.43 14.44 -2.35
CA GLU A 186 -11.38 15.40 -1.76
C GLU A 186 -11.99 14.87 -0.45
N ALA A 187 -12.16 13.56 -0.33
CA ALA A 187 -12.63 12.88 0.89
C ALA A 187 -11.49 12.51 1.87
N GLY A 188 -10.27 13.01 1.67
CA GLY A 188 -9.16 12.95 2.63
C GLY A 188 -8.16 11.82 2.44
N LEU A 189 -8.10 11.15 1.28
CA LEU A 189 -6.99 10.27 0.94
C LEU A 189 -5.81 11.06 0.38
N ASP A 190 -4.60 10.70 0.80
CA ASP A 190 -3.36 11.36 0.42
C ASP A 190 -2.58 10.56 -0.64
N VAL A 191 -2.78 9.24 -0.68
CA VAL A 191 -2.01 8.30 -1.49
C VAL A 191 -2.95 7.41 -2.30
N ALA A 192 -2.72 7.31 -3.60
CA ALA A 192 -3.33 6.29 -4.46
C ALA A 192 -2.38 5.08 -4.58
N LEU A 193 -2.84 3.92 -4.15
CA LEU A 193 -2.16 2.64 -4.30
C LEU A 193 -2.65 1.98 -5.60
N LEU A 194 -1.79 1.93 -6.62
CA LEU A 194 -2.10 1.44 -7.95
C LEU A 194 -1.70 -0.03 -8.03
N CYS A 195 -2.67 -0.94 -7.84
CA CYS A 195 -2.42 -2.37 -7.56
C CYS A 195 -2.87 -3.31 -8.70
N ALA A 196 -2.74 -2.92 -9.96
CA ALA A 196 -2.88 -3.85 -11.08
C ALA A 196 -1.58 -4.64 -11.27
N ASP A 197 -1.64 -5.96 -11.26
CA ASP A 197 -0.47 -6.82 -11.48
C ASP A 197 -0.21 -7.06 -12.96
N TYR A 198 1.05 -6.92 -13.37
CA TYR A 198 1.47 -6.99 -14.76
C TYR A 198 2.42 -8.14 -15.05
N CYS A 199 3.01 -8.76 -14.03
CA CYS A 199 4.08 -9.72 -14.22
C CYS A 199 3.85 -11.02 -13.44
N TYR A 200 4.26 -12.12 -14.07
CA TYR A 200 4.56 -13.37 -13.40
C TYR A 200 6.02 -13.37 -12.92
N ASN A 201 6.45 -14.36 -12.16
CA ASN A 201 7.86 -14.52 -11.80
C ASN A 201 8.77 -14.65 -13.03
N SER A 202 8.24 -15.13 -14.15
CA SER A 202 8.97 -15.27 -15.42
C SER A 202 9.03 -13.98 -16.26
N GLY A 203 8.22 -12.97 -15.96
CA GLY A 203 8.14 -11.73 -16.73
C GLY A 203 6.70 -11.22 -16.94
N PRO A 204 6.53 -10.11 -17.69
CA PRO A 204 5.24 -9.49 -17.89
C PRO A 204 4.29 -10.35 -18.73
N PHE A 205 2.98 -10.21 -18.49
CA PHE A 205 1.94 -10.93 -19.24
C PHE A 205 1.75 -10.41 -20.67
N LEU A 206 2.10 -9.16 -20.91
CA LEU A 206 2.22 -8.57 -22.24
C LEU A 206 3.69 -8.39 -22.59
N SER A 207 4.05 -8.48 -23.87
CA SER A 207 5.38 -8.08 -24.30
C SER A 207 5.65 -6.61 -23.95
N PRO A 208 6.92 -6.16 -23.78
CA PRO A 208 7.18 -4.75 -23.48
C PRO A 208 6.55 -3.78 -24.46
N ALA A 209 6.55 -4.11 -25.77
CA ALA A 209 5.92 -3.27 -26.79
C ALA A 209 4.39 -3.18 -26.60
N MET A 210 3.72 -4.30 -26.30
CA MET A 210 2.28 -4.29 -25.99
C MET A 210 1.98 -3.60 -24.67
N PHE A 211 2.88 -3.72 -23.68
CA PHE A 211 2.74 -3.00 -22.42
C PHE A 211 2.79 -1.48 -22.65
N ASP A 212 3.70 -1.02 -23.51
CA ASP A 212 3.81 0.40 -23.88
C ASP A 212 2.62 0.90 -24.70
N GLU A 213 1.92 0.02 -25.41
CA GLU A 213 0.72 0.38 -26.16
C GLU A 213 -0.56 0.37 -25.29
N PHE A 214 -0.77 -0.70 -24.51
CA PHE A 214 -2.06 -0.95 -23.83
C PHE A 214 -2.08 -0.57 -22.35
N ILE A 215 -0.93 -0.34 -21.69
CA ILE A 215 -0.85 -0.06 -20.25
C ILE A 215 -0.18 1.30 -19.97
N THR A 216 1.04 1.51 -20.44
CA THR A 216 1.89 2.66 -20.07
C THR A 216 1.20 4.01 -20.27
N PRO A 217 0.49 4.31 -21.41
CA PRO A 217 -0.13 5.62 -21.62
C PRO A 217 -1.25 5.91 -20.61
N PHE A 218 -1.99 4.88 -20.21
CA PHE A 218 -3.12 4.99 -19.29
C PHE A 218 -2.65 5.11 -17.84
N LEU A 219 -1.63 4.34 -17.45
CA LEU A 219 -0.96 4.49 -16.16
C LEU A 219 -0.36 5.89 -16.01
N ALA A 220 0.28 6.40 -17.07
CA ALA A 220 0.85 7.75 -17.08
C ALA A 220 -0.23 8.84 -16.91
N LYS A 221 -1.40 8.69 -17.55
CA LYS A 221 -2.55 9.60 -17.36
C LYS A 221 -3.03 9.61 -15.90
N ILE A 222 -3.19 8.43 -15.30
CA ILE A 222 -3.61 8.30 -13.89
C ILE A 222 -2.57 8.93 -12.96
N CYS A 223 -1.29 8.62 -13.14
CA CYS A 223 -0.21 9.18 -12.33
C CYS A 223 -0.15 10.71 -12.46
N LYS A 224 -0.24 11.23 -13.68
CA LYS A 224 -0.21 12.67 -13.94
C LYS A 224 -1.37 13.37 -13.27
N ALA A 225 -2.60 12.90 -13.45
CA ALA A 225 -3.79 13.50 -12.85
C ALA A 225 -3.72 13.51 -11.32
N GLY A 226 -3.34 12.38 -10.70
CA GLY A 226 -3.19 12.30 -9.25
C GLY A 226 -2.12 13.25 -8.71
N ARG A 227 -0.98 13.40 -9.41
CA ARG A 227 0.07 14.36 -9.05
C ARG A 227 -0.43 15.82 -9.16
N GLU A 228 -1.19 16.14 -10.20
CA GLU A 228 -1.78 17.47 -10.41
C GLU A 228 -2.82 17.80 -9.32
N ASP A 229 -3.55 16.81 -8.84
CA ASP A 229 -4.49 16.94 -7.72
C ASP A 229 -3.79 16.95 -6.34
N GLY A 230 -2.49 16.70 -6.26
CA GLY A 230 -1.71 16.70 -5.01
C GLY A 230 -1.64 15.35 -4.29
N MET A 231 -2.07 14.26 -4.92
CA MET A 231 -1.94 12.90 -4.38
C MET A 231 -0.56 12.31 -4.65
N TYR A 232 -0.11 11.43 -3.77
CA TYR A 232 1.06 10.58 -4.01
C TYR A 232 0.62 9.27 -4.68
N MET A 233 1.31 8.89 -5.74
CA MET A 233 0.99 7.73 -6.58
C MET A 233 2.03 6.64 -6.33
N ILE A 234 1.65 5.53 -5.71
CA ILE A 234 2.51 4.36 -5.47
C ILE A 234 2.03 3.23 -6.38
N LYS A 235 2.86 2.80 -7.32
CA LYS A 235 2.56 1.68 -8.21
C LYS A 235 3.06 0.38 -7.59
N HIS A 236 2.13 -0.52 -7.29
CA HIS A 236 2.40 -1.90 -6.92
C HIS A 236 2.17 -2.83 -8.11
N THR A 237 3.07 -3.76 -8.30
CA THR A 237 2.90 -4.93 -9.16
C THR A 237 3.90 -6.00 -8.75
N ASP A 238 3.44 -7.22 -8.59
CA ASP A 238 4.30 -8.37 -8.29
C ASP A 238 5.02 -8.89 -9.53
N GLY A 239 5.93 -9.84 -9.32
CA GLY A 239 6.62 -10.56 -10.38
C GLY A 239 7.85 -9.86 -10.95
N ASN A 240 8.37 -10.40 -12.05
CA ASN A 240 9.58 -9.88 -12.70
C ASN A 240 9.26 -8.66 -13.57
N ILE A 241 9.39 -7.49 -12.98
CA ILE A 241 9.16 -6.19 -13.63
C ILE A 241 10.32 -5.70 -14.50
N MET A 242 11.49 -6.35 -14.43
CA MET A 242 12.70 -5.85 -15.11
C MET A 242 12.51 -5.54 -16.61
N PRO A 243 11.76 -6.35 -17.40
CA PRO A 243 11.55 -6.07 -18.82
C PRO A 243 10.69 -4.82 -19.11
N ILE A 244 9.89 -4.35 -18.15
CA ILE A 244 8.99 -3.18 -18.27
C ILE A 244 9.31 -2.08 -17.28
N LEU A 245 10.44 -2.17 -16.58
CA LEU A 245 10.79 -1.25 -15.49
C LEU A 245 10.94 0.19 -15.99
N ASP A 246 11.51 0.41 -17.17
CA ASP A 246 11.63 1.74 -17.77
C ASP A 246 10.25 2.36 -18.06
N SER A 247 9.33 1.57 -18.60
CA SER A 247 7.94 1.98 -18.87
C SER A 247 7.18 2.33 -17.58
N LEU A 248 7.37 1.53 -16.51
CA LEU A 248 6.77 1.82 -15.20
C LEU A 248 7.28 3.14 -14.62
N VAL A 249 8.60 3.39 -14.68
CA VAL A 249 9.19 4.64 -14.19
C VAL A 249 8.76 5.83 -15.06
N ASN A 250 8.72 5.67 -16.38
CA ASN A 250 8.28 6.71 -17.33
C ASN A 250 6.80 7.08 -17.18
N ALA A 251 5.96 6.17 -16.68
CA ALA A 251 4.56 6.47 -16.35
C ALA A 251 4.42 7.49 -15.20
N GLY A 252 5.48 7.73 -14.43
CA GLY A 252 5.59 8.83 -13.47
C GLY A 252 4.93 8.60 -12.12
N PRO A 253 4.87 7.38 -11.55
CA PRO A 253 4.49 7.21 -10.14
C PRO A 253 5.51 7.91 -9.23
N HIS A 254 5.15 8.20 -7.99
CA HIS A 254 6.10 8.68 -6.99
C HIS A 254 6.98 7.53 -6.48
N ALA A 255 6.42 6.32 -6.36
CA ALA A 255 7.15 5.15 -5.92
C ALA A 255 6.72 3.87 -6.64
N LEU A 256 7.65 2.91 -6.71
CA LEU A 256 7.37 1.51 -7.06
C LEU A 256 7.33 0.67 -5.79
N HIS A 257 6.36 -0.22 -5.68
CA HIS A 257 6.19 -1.19 -4.61
C HIS A 257 6.21 -2.61 -5.14
N SER A 258 6.47 -3.55 -4.28
CA SER A 258 6.83 -4.94 -4.42
C SER A 258 8.33 -5.10 -4.70
N ILE A 259 8.80 -4.79 -5.90
CA ILE A 259 10.20 -5.03 -6.34
C ILE A 259 10.53 -6.48 -6.00
N ASP A 260 9.71 -7.41 -6.52
CA ASP A 260 9.48 -8.76 -6.01
C ASP A 260 10.74 -9.64 -5.97
N PRO A 261 11.30 -9.93 -4.78
CA PRO A 261 12.47 -10.79 -4.66
C PRO A 261 12.20 -12.25 -5.04
N MET A 262 10.91 -12.72 -4.98
CA MET A 262 10.53 -14.07 -5.43
C MET A 262 10.70 -14.22 -6.95
N ALA A 263 10.56 -13.12 -7.68
CA ALA A 263 10.80 -13.08 -9.13
C ALA A 263 12.25 -12.73 -9.49
N GLY A 264 13.14 -12.66 -8.50
CA GLY A 264 14.55 -12.35 -8.70
C GLY A 264 14.84 -10.85 -8.96
N VAL A 265 13.90 -9.97 -8.62
CA VAL A 265 14.13 -8.52 -8.75
C VAL A 265 14.94 -8.03 -7.56
N ASP A 266 16.13 -7.50 -7.83
CA ASP A 266 17.04 -6.99 -6.81
C ASP A 266 16.81 -5.50 -6.58
N ILE A 267 16.39 -5.11 -5.36
CA ILE A 267 16.16 -3.70 -4.97
C ILE A 267 17.41 -2.83 -5.16
N ARG A 268 18.61 -3.38 -4.95
CA ARG A 268 19.88 -2.67 -5.16
C ARG A 268 20.04 -2.30 -6.64
N GLU A 269 19.71 -3.21 -7.55
CA GLU A 269 19.81 -2.95 -8.98
C GLU A 269 18.76 -1.94 -9.44
N VAL A 270 17.51 -2.08 -8.99
CA VAL A 270 16.45 -1.09 -9.27
C VAL A 270 16.83 0.29 -8.73
N LYS A 271 17.38 0.36 -7.51
CA LYS A 271 17.87 1.61 -6.90
C LYS A 271 19.00 2.24 -7.72
N ARG A 272 19.95 1.44 -8.18
CA ARG A 272 21.06 1.90 -9.01
C ARG A 272 20.59 2.45 -10.36
N LEU A 273 19.57 1.84 -10.95
CA LEU A 273 19.06 2.22 -12.28
C LEU A 273 18.14 3.45 -12.24
N TYR A 274 17.28 3.56 -11.22
CA TYR A 274 16.16 4.52 -11.20
C TYR A 274 15.94 5.24 -9.87
N GLY A 275 16.80 5.05 -8.88
CA GLY A 275 16.62 5.65 -7.55
C GLY A 275 16.69 7.19 -7.53
N ASP A 276 17.15 7.81 -8.61
CA ASP A 276 17.12 9.25 -8.84
C ASP A 276 15.82 9.75 -9.51
N ARG A 277 14.93 8.84 -9.93
CA ARG A 277 13.71 9.13 -10.68
C ARG A 277 12.43 8.67 -10.00
N VAL A 278 12.52 7.60 -9.22
CA VAL A 278 11.37 7.00 -8.53
C VAL A 278 11.78 6.50 -7.15
N ALA A 279 10.96 6.72 -6.14
CA ALA A 279 11.17 6.14 -4.82
C ALA A 279 10.85 4.65 -4.83
N LEU A 280 11.43 3.91 -3.89
CA LEU A 280 11.22 2.47 -3.76
C LEU A 280 10.50 2.16 -2.44
N CYS A 281 9.51 1.28 -2.49
CA CYS A 281 8.80 0.74 -1.35
C CYS A 281 8.92 -0.79 -1.35
N GLY A 282 9.28 -1.37 -0.22
CA GLY A 282 9.48 -2.83 -0.12
C GLY A 282 10.89 -3.12 0.39
N ASN A 283 11.48 -4.27 0.17
CA ASN A 283 10.95 -5.47 -0.49
C ASN A 283 11.30 -6.71 0.34
N VAL A 284 11.06 -6.62 1.68
CA VAL A 284 11.34 -7.77 2.55
C VAL A 284 10.61 -9.00 2.03
N HIS A 285 11.33 -10.09 1.87
CA HIS A 285 10.88 -11.28 1.16
C HIS A 285 9.74 -12.00 1.91
N CYS A 286 8.49 -11.90 1.39
CA CYS A 286 7.31 -12.50 2.03
C CYS A 286 7.40 -14.01 2.21
N ALA A 287 7.99 -14.77 1.25
CA ALA A 287 8.15 -16.20 1.40
C ALA A 287 9.17 -16.55 2.50
N ALA A 288 10.21 -15.74 2.71
CA ALA A 288 11.12 -15.92 3.84
C ALA A 288 10.40 -15.69 5.17
N LEU A 289 9.55 -14.67 5.25
CA LEU A 289 8.70 -14.44 6.43
C LEU A 289 7.76 -15.61 6.70
N GLN A 290 7.22 -16.26 5.67
CA GLN A 290 6.29 -17.37 5.83
C GLN A 290 6.99 -18.68 6.20
N THR A 291 8.02 -19.07 5.45
CA THR A 291 8.59 -20.43 5.51
C THR A 291 10.12 -20.47 5.66
N GLY A 292 10.81 -19.34 5.57
CA GLY A 292 12.27 -19.27 5.72
C GLY A 292 12.75 -19.43 7.15
N THR A 293 14.05 -19.32 7.35
CA THR A 293 14.70 -19.26 8.66
C THR A 293 14.74 -17.81 9.17
N ASP A 294 14.96 -17.65 10.48
CA ASP A 294 15.11 -16.30 11.08
C ASP A 294 16.32 -15.56 10.49
N ASP A 295 17.39 -16.28 10.14
CA ASP A 295 18.57 -15.69 9.50
C ASP A 295 18.24 -15.17 8.08
N GLU A 296 17.43 -15.88 7.30
CA GLU A 296 16.97 -15.42 5.99
C GLU A 296 16.05 -14.18 6.09
N VAL A 297 15.16 -14.16 7.09
CA VAL A 297 14.31 -13.00 7.38
C VAL A 297 15.16 -11.78 7.74
N ARG A 298 16.12 -11.95 8.66
CA ARG A 298 17.06 -10.91 9.07
C ARG A 298 17.87 -10.38 7.90
N ALA A 299 18.47 -11.27 7.13
CA ALA A 299 19.29 -10.91 5.99
C ALA A 299 18.47 -10.12 4.94
N SER A 300 17.21 -10.51 4.71
CA SER A 300 16.31 -9.80 3.80
C SER A 300 16.00 -8.38 4.29
N ALA A 301 15.63 -8.21 5.56
CA ALA A 301 15.29 -6.90 6.12
C ALA A 301 16.51 -5.96 6.13
N GLU A 302 17.69 -6.45 6.57
CA GLU A 302 18.92 -5.67 6.57
C GLU A 302 19.37 -5.28 5.16
N TYR A 303 19.20 -6.19 4.18
CA TYR A 303 19.48 -5.90 2.78
C TYR A 303 18.62 -4.76 2.23
N CYS A 304 17.32 -4.80 2.51
CA CYS A 304 16.38 -3.76 2.10
C CYS A 304 16.74 -2.39 2.70
N LEU A 305 17.00 -2.34 4.01
CA LEU A 305 17.37 -1.11 4.70
C LEU A 305 18.68 -0.53 4.16
N LYS A 306 19.68 -1.38 3.93
CA LYS A 306 21.00 -0.98 3.43
C LYS A 306 20.92 -0.43 2.01
N TYR A 307 20.36 -1.19 1.08
CA TYR A 307 20.45 -0.86 -0.35
C TYR A 307 19.25 -0.06 -0.87
N GLY A 308 18.05 -0.28 -0.31
CA GLY A 308 16.89 0.56 -0.59
C GLY A 308 17.04 1.94 0.03
N GLY A 309 17.54 2.01 1.28
CA GLY A 309 17.72 3.26 2.03
C GLY A 309 18.81 4.19 1.50
N GLU A 310 19.82 3.67 0.81
CA GLU A 310 20.97 4.46 0.36
C GLU A 310 20.54 5.72 -0.43
N GLY A 311 20.95 6.89 0.06
CA GLY A 311 20.64 8.17 -0.59
C GLY A 311 19.20 8.68 -0.43
N GLY A 312 18.35 8.05 0.38
CA GLY A 312 16.94 8.43 0.55
C GLY A 312 16.00 7.81 -0.49
N GLY A 313 14.79 8.38 -0.68
CA GLY A 313 13.83 7.87 -1.66
C GLY A 313 13.39 6.43 -1.39
N TYR A 314 13.21 6.05 -0.11
CA TYR A 314 12.89 4.69 0.27
C TYR A 314 11.89 4.63 1.45
N ILE A 315 10.95 3.70 1.35
CA ILE A 315 10.01 3.34 2.42
C ILE A 315 10.11 1.83 2.66
N PHE A 316 10.39 1.46 3.91
CA PHE A 316 10.53 0.06 4.31
C PHE A 316 9.17 -0.64 4.35
N ALA A 317 9.06 -1.78 3.69
CA ALA A 317 7.85 -2.61 3.64
C ALA A 317 8.20 -4.05 3.27
N THR A 318 7.24 -4.96 3.38
CA THR A 318 7.34 -6.27 2.74
C THR A 318 7.21 -6.15 1.21
N SER A 319 7.53 -7.21 0.49
CA SER A 319 7.36 -7.24 -0.99
C SER A 319 5.89 -7.36 -1.42
N ASN A 320 4.98 -7.66 -0.50
CA ASN A 320 3.54 -7.74 -0.76
C ASN A 320 2.78 -7.26 0.47
N VAL A 321 2.18 -8.16 1.26
CA VAL A 321 1.47 -7.85 2.51
C VAL A 321 1.81 -8.88 3.58
N PRO A 322 1.84 -8.51 4.87
CA PRO A 322 1.81 -9.49 5.96
C PRO A 322 0.41 -10.11 6.05
N PHE A 323 0.30 -11.35 5.59
CA PHE A 323 -0.99 -12.05 5.43
C PHE A 323 -1.26 -13.08 6.52
N LYS A 324 -2.54 -13.45 6.68
CA LYS A 324 -2.99 -14.51 7.62
C LYS A 324 -2.23 -15.83 7.39
N GLY A 325 -1.69 -16.39 8.48
CA GLY A 325 -0.89 -17.62 8.44
C GLY A 325 0.62 -17.38 8.30
N MET A 326 1.07 -16.15 8.15
CA MET A 326 2.47 -15.78 8.34
C MET A 326 2.78 -15.77 9.85
N PRO A 327 3.93 -16.32 10.31
CA PRO A 327 4.32 -16.25 11.72
C PRO A 327 4.43 -14.79 12.19
N PRO A 328 3.61 -14.34 13.15
CA PRO A 328 3.57 -12.95 13.57
C PRO A 328 4.90 -12.50 14.21
N GLU A 329 5.63 -13.41 14.86
CA GLU A 329 6.95 -13.13 15.46
C GLU A 329 8.00 -12.74 14.42
N ARG A 330 7.92 -13.26 13.19
CA ARG A 330 8.82 -12.89 12.09
C ARG A 330 8.52 -11.50 11.56
N TYR A 331 7.25 -11.14 11.48
CA TYR A 331 6.90 -9.77 11.13
C TYR A 331 7.32 -8.79 12.24
N ALA A 332 7.14 -9.15 13.51
CA ALA A 332 7.67 -8.37 14.63
C ALA A 332 9.20 -8.19 14.52
N MET A 333 9.93 -9.27 14.18
CA MET A 333 11.38 -9.23 13.99
C MET A 333 11.81 -8.19 12.94
N ILE A 334 11.16 -8.12 11.77
CA ILE A 334 11.55 -7.13 10.76
C ILE A 334 11.25 -5.70 11.19
N LEU A 335 10.20 -5.48 11.98
CA LEU A 335 9.92 -4.16 12.57
C LEU A 335 10.97 -3.77 13.62
N ASP A 336 11.49 -4.72 14.38
CA ASP A 336 12.56 -4.45 15.35
C ASP A 336 13.89 -4.15 14.63
N ILE A 337 14.22 -4.90 13.58
CA ILE A 337 15.38 -4.62 12.71
C ILE A 337 15.23 -3.22 12.07
N TRP A 338 14.03 -2.88 11.56
CA TRP A 338 13.78 -1.55 11.04
C TRP A 338 14.02 -0.46 12.11
N LYS A 339 13.51 -0.62 13.33
CA LYS A 339 13.74 0.35 14.42
C LYS A 339 15.21 0.53 14.76
N GLU A 340 16.01 -0.55 14.70
CA GLU A 340 17.45 -0.52 14.97
C GLU A 340 18.24 0.20 13.85
N HIS A 341 17.81 0.05 12.59
CA HIS A 341 18.58 0.47 11.42
C HIS A 341 17.95 1.61 10.60
N ARG A 342 16.80 2.16 11.03
CA ARG A 342 16.05 3.17 10.25
C ARG A 342 16.71 4.55 10.16
N LYS A 343 17.72 4.85 10.97
CA LYS A 343 18.43 6.13 10.93
C LYS A 343 19.45 6.14 9.80
N TYR A 344 19.48 7.23 9.06
CA TYR A 344 20.47 7.46 8.02
C TYR A 344 21.82 7.86 8.58
#